data_553c19794cf9821c062bbeef723cb101
#
_entry.id   553c19794cf9821c062bbeef723cb101
#
_cell.length_a   1.000
_cell.length_b   1.000
_cell.length_c   1.000
_cell.angle_alpha   90.00
_cell.angle_beta   90.00
_cell.angle_gamma   90.00
#
_symmetry.space_group_name_H-M   'P 1'
#
loop_
_entity.id
_entity.type
_entity.pdbx_description
1 polymer ?
#
loop_
_entity_poly.entity_id
_entity_poly.type
_entity_poly.pdbx_seq_one_letter_code
_entity_poly.pdbx_strand_id
1 'polypeptide(L)'
;MSNKVEGLHHLALCTADMKSQIEFFTDKLGMELQALYWMHGVEDTWHGFLRFNDESSIAFVCNPQIKNIEVQMGVTHSGNPGANSAAGTMQHLALKVKDHDEMMAMRDRLRSK
;
A
#
# COMPACT_ATOMS: atom_id res chain seq x y z
N MET A 1 -12.41 -22.89 18.97
CA MET A 1 -11.11 -22.29 18.59
C MET A 1 -10.93 -22.39 17.08
N SER A 2 -10.47 -21.30 16.48
CA SER A 2 -10.23 -21.28 15.03
C SER A 2 -8.77 -21.63 14.73
N ASN A 3 -8.56 -22.48 13.72
CA ASN A 3 -7.23 -22.81 13.20
C ASN A 3 -7.04 -22.23 11.79
N LYS A 4 -7.83 -21.21 11.43
CA LYS A 4 -7.82 -20.63 10.08
C LYS A 4 -7.28 -19.22 10.10
N VAL A 5 -6.78 -18.79 8.95
CA VAL A 5 -6.39 -17.39 8.73
C VAL A 5 -7.64 -16.52 8.82
N GLU A 6 -7.54 -15.40 9.52
CA GLU A 6 -8.69 -14.52 9.77
C GLU A 6 -8.69 -13.24 8.92
N GLY A 7 -7.60 -12.96 8.23
CA GLY A 7 -7.50 -11.77 7.41
C GLY A 7 -6.05 -11.38 7.17
N LEU A 8 -5.84 -10.13 6.80
CA LEU A 8 -4.51 -9.59 6.58
C LEU A 8 -4.04 -8.85 7.83
N HIS A 9 -2.85 -9.19 8.30
CA HIS A 9 -2.17 -8.38 9.31
C HIS A 9 -1.59 -7.15 8.62
N HIS A 10 -0.85 -7.37 7.55
CA HIS A 10 -0.38 -6.28 6.70
C HIS A 10 -0.01 -6.81 5.32
N LEU A 11 -0.02 -5.92 4.35
CA LEU A 11 0.45 -6.16 2.99
C LEU A 11 1.56 -5.16 2.70
N ALA A 12 2.70 -5.63 2.22
CA ALA A 12 3.84 -4.77 1.93
C ALA A 12 4.07 -4.64 0.43
N LEU A 13 4.29 -3.40 0.00
CA LEU A 13 4.62 -3.06 -1.37
C LEU A 13 5.97 -2.37 -1.40
N CYS A 14 6.73 -2.57 -2.48
CA CYS A 14 7.94 -1.81 -2.71
C CYS A 14 7.61 -0.41 -3.22
N THR A 15 8.38 0.58 -2.80
CA THR A 15 8.26 1.94 -3.31
C THR A 15 9.65 2.55 -3.49
N ALA A 16 9.78 3.38 -4.51
CA ALA A 16 10.99 4.17 -4.72
C ALA A 16 10.95 5.50 -3.94
N ASP A 17 9.80 5.84 -3.35
CA ASP A 17 9.60 7.12 -2.68
C ASP A 17 8.69 6.95 -1.45
N MET A 18 9.29 6.66 -0.32
CA MET A 18 8.58 6.46 0.94
C MET A 18 7.79 7.70 1.38
N LYS A 19 8.40 8.88 1.22
CA LYS A 19 7.77 10.14 1.63
C LYS A 19 6.45 10.37 0.90
N SER A 20 6.45 10.17 -0.42
CA SER A 20 5.24 10.35 -1.23
C SER A 20 4.14 9.36 -0.84
N GLN A 21 4.49 8.13 -0.51
CA GLN A 21 3.51 7.16 -0.06
C GLN A 21 2.90 7.57 1.28
N ILE A 22 3.72 7.96 2.23
CA ILE A 22 3.24 8.40 3.55
C ILE A 22 2.33 9.61 3.39
N GLU A 23 2.72 10.61 2.61
CA GLU A 23 1.91 11.80 2.37
C GLU A 23 0.56 11.47 1.71
N PHE A 24 0.57 10.57 0.72
CA PHE A 24 -0.66 10.18 0.06
C PHE A 24 -1.64 9.52 1.03
N PHE A 25 -1.17 8.53 1.77
CA PHE A 25 -2.06 7.77 2.65
C PHE A 25 -2.48 8.55 3.87
N THR A 26 -1.63 9.43 4.41
CA THR A 26 -2.00 10.23 5.58
C THR A 26 -2.79 11.47 5.20
N ASP A 27 -2.26 12.30 4.29
CA ASP A 27 -2.90 13.57 3.95
C ASP A 27 -4.13 13.38 3.06
N LYS A 28 -4.01 12.59 2.00
CA LYS A 28 -5.13 12.43 1.07
C LYS A 28 -6.16 11.41 1.52
N LEU A 29 -5.73 10.28 2.04
CA LEU A 29 -6.66 9.22 2.48
C LEU A 29 -7.01 9.28 3.96
N GLY A 30 -6.34 10.14 4.74
CA GLY A 30 -6.68 10.32 6.15
C GLY A 30 -6.27 9.18 7.07
N MET A 31 -5.35 8.32 6.63
CA MET A 31 -4.87 7.21 7.44
C MET A 31 -3.79 7.67 8.41
N GLU A 32 -3.48 6.83 9.39
CA GLU A 32 -2.48 7.12 10.41
C GLU A 32 -1.16 6.41 10.10
N LEU A 33 -0.05 7.15 10.20
CA LEU A 33 1.28 6.53 10.13
C LEU A 33 1.50 5.79 11.45
N GLN A 34 1.56 4.48 11.38
CA GLN A 34 1.69 3.62 12.54
C GLN A 34 3.13 3.43 12.98
N ALA A 35 4.04 3.25 12.00
CA ALA A 35 5.45 3.01 12.27
C ALA A 35 6.29 3.33 11.04
N LEU A 36 7.51 3.79 11.27
CA LEU A 36 8.50 4.02 10.22
C LEU A 36 9.86 3.76 10.85
N TYR A 37 10.59 2.78 10.32
CA TYR A 37 11.86 2.39 10.92
C TYR A 37 12.79 1.74 9.89
N TRP A 38 14.07 1.68 10.24
CA TRP A 38 15.04 0.91 9.48
C TRP A 38 14.78 -0.57 9.71
N MET A 39 14.71 -1.33 8.62
CA MET A 39 14.44 -2.76 8.70
C MET A 39 15.63 -3.49 9.30
N HIS A 40 15.37 -4.27 10.35
CA HIS A 40 16.41 -5.03 11.03
C HIS A 40 17.01 -6.10 10.11
N GLY A 41 18.34 -6.13 10.03
CA GLY A 41 19.04 -7.14 9.25
C GLY A 41 19.06 -6.93 7.74
N VAL A 42 18.48 -5.84 7.26
CA VAL A 42 18.48 -5.49 5.83
C VAL A 42 19.03 -4.07 5.68
N GLU A 43 20.20 -3.97 5.08
CA GLU A 43 20.91 -2.70 4.97
C GLU A 43 20.15 -1.69 4.14
N ASP A 44 20.15 -0.43 4.60
CA ASP A 44 19.57 0.73 3.91
C ASP A 44 18.11 0.58 3.51
N THR A 45 17.36 -0.26 4.20
CA THR A 45 15.97 -0.55 3.87
C THR A 45 15.04 0.01 4.94
N TRP A 46 14.07 0.80 4.49
CA TRP A 46 13.04 1.40 5.33
C TRP A 46 11.77 0.56 5.28
N HIS A 47 11.04 0.55 6.38
CA HIS A 47 9.74 -0.10 6.44
C HIS A 47 8.75 0.87 7.09
N GLY A 48 7.70 1.23 6.36
CA GLY A 48 6.67 2.14 6.83
C GLY A 48 5.31 1.45 6.87
N PHE A 49 4.53 1.70 7.92
CA PHE A 49 3.21 1.11 8.10
C PHE A 49 2.15 2.18 8.22
N LEU A 50 1.08 2.04 7.46
CA LEU A 50 -0.07 2.93 7.46
C LEU A 50 -1.29 2.11 7.87
N ARG A 51 -1.93 2.55 8.94
CA ARG A 51 -2.94 1.78 9.65
C ARG A 51 -4.32 1.95 9.02
N PHE A 52 -4.99 0.82 8.72
CA PHE A 52 -6.40 0.82 8.35
C PHE A 52 -7.29 0.85 9.61
N ASN A 53 -6.97 -0.03 10.55
CA ASN A 53 -7.70 -0.19 11.81
C ASN A 53 -6.80 -0.91 12.81
N ASP A 54 -7.36 -1.38 13.92
CA ASP A 54 -6.58 -2.03 14.98
C ASP A 54 -5.95 -3.36 14.55
N GLU A 55 -6.39 -3.93 13.44
CA GLU A 55 -6.00 -5.28 13.04
C GLU A 55 -5.19 -5.36 11.75
N SER A 56 -5.18 -4.30 10.95
CA SER A 56 -4.52 -4.37 9.64
C SER A 56 -3.91 -3.06 9.20
N SER A 57 -2.87 -3.18 8.38
CA SER A 57 -2.17 -2.05 7.80
C SER A 57 -1.67 -2.37 6.40
N ILE A 58 -1.38 -1.32 5.65
CA ILE A 58 -0.58 -1.43 4.43
C ILE A 58 0.83 -0.94 4.77
N ALA A 59 1.82 -1.62 4.21
CA ALA A 59 3.22 -1.30 4.48
C ALA A 59 3.96 -1.03 3.18
N PHE A 60 5.03 -0.27 3.28
CA PHE A 60 5.93 0.01 2.18
C PHE A 60 7.36 -0.32 2.56
N VAL A 61 8.08 -0.89 1.61
CA VAL A 61 9.51 -1.17 1.73
C VAL A 61 10.24 -0.31 0.70
N CYS A 62 11.26 0.40 1.15
CA CYS A 62 12.02 1.31 0.31
C CYS A 62 13.51 1.16 0.57
N ASN A 63 14.29 1.07 -0.49
CA ASN A 63 15.74 1.13 -0.43
C ASN A 63 16.29 1.72 -1.74
N PRO A 64 17.58 2.09 -1.79
CA PRO A 64 18.13 2.76 -2.97
C PRO A 64 18.11 1.92 -4.26
N GLN A 65 18.05 0.59 -4.16
CA GLN A 65 18.09 -0.28 -5.32
C GLN A 65 16.73 -0.41 -6.02
N ILE A 66 15.64 -0.20 -5.30
CA ILE A 66 14.29 -0.40 -5.84
C ILE A 66 14.04 0.49 -7.07
N LYS A 67 14.49 1.75 -7.04
CA LYS A 67 14.31 2.67 -8.17
C LYS A 67 15.04 2.22 -9.44
N ASN A 68 16.00 1.30 -9.32
CA ASN A 68 16.77 0.79 -10.46
C ASN A 68 16.10 -0.42 -11.10
N ILE A 69 15.04 -0.94 -10.51
CA ILE A 69 14.29 -2.07 -11.07
C ILE A 69 13.24 -1.48 -12.02
N GLU A 70 13.33 -1.88 -13.28
CA GLU A 70 12.43 -1.36 -14.31
C GLU A 70 11.00 -1.81 -14.07
N VAL A 71 10.07 -0.85 -14.11
CA VAL A 71 8.64 -1.11 -14.03
C VAL A 71 8.12 -1.27 -15.45
N GLN A 72 7.41 -2.37 -15.72
CA GLN A 72 6.88 -2.65 -17.04
C GLN A 72 5.42 -3.07 -16.94
N MET A 73 4.53 -2.26 -17.51
CA MET A 73 3.10 -2.57 -17.53
C MET A 73 2.84 -3.89 -18.26
N GLY A 74 2.00 -4.73 -17.67
CA GLY A 74 1.70 -6.05 -18.20
C GLY A 74 2.68 -7.12 -17.73
N VAL A 75 3.75 -6.74 -17.05
CA VAL A 75 4.77 -7.66 -16.50
C VAL A 75 4.87 -7.49 -15.00
N THR A 76 5.29 -6.31 -14.53
CA THR A 76 5.43 -6.04 -13.10
C THR A 76 4.13 -5.60 -12.44
N HIS A 77 3.19 -5.11 -13.22
CA HIS A 77 1.89 -4.67 -12.75
C HIS A 77 0.89 -4.65 -13.90
N SER A 78 -0.39 -4.66 -13.56
CA SER A 78 -1.45 -4.52 -14.57
C SER A 78 -1.77 -3.04 -14.81
N GLY A 79 -2.28 -2.72 -16.00
CA GLY A 79 -2.65 -1.35 -16.35
C GLY A 79 -4.06 -0.96 -15.89
N ASN A 80 -4.90 -1.95 -15.57
CA ASN A 80 -6.27 -1.72 -15.10
C ASN A 80 -6.76 -3.03 -14.45
N PRO A 81 -7.92 -3.03 -13.76
CA PRO A 81 -8.38 -4.21 -13.03
C PRO A 81 -8.67 -5.45 -13.88
N GLY A 82 -8.79 -5.31 -15.20
CA GLY A 82 -9.00 -6.44 -16.09
C GLY A 82 -7.77 -6.86 -16.87
N ALA A 83 -6.64 -6.18 -16.70
CA ALA A 83 -5.43 -6.44 -17.47
C ALA A 83 -4.54 -7.48 -16.79
N ASN A 84 -3.63 -8.06 -17.55
CA ASN A 84 -2.71 -9.08 -17.08
C ASN A 84 -1.40 -8.48 -16.56
N SER A 85 -0.73 -9.25 -15.70
CA SER A 85 0.66 -9.05 -15.34
C SER A 85 1.26 -10.44 -15.07
N ALA A 86 2.54 -10.50 -14.79
CA ALA A 86 3.20 -11.77 -14.56
C ALA A 86 2.62 -12.49 -13.37
N ALA A 87 2.63 -13.82 -13.41
CA ALA A 87 2.17 -14.63 -12.29
C ALA A 87 2.96 -14.25 -11.03
N GLY A 88 2.26 -14.09 -9.91
CA GLY A 88 2.88 -13.71 -8.65
C GLY A 88 2.94 -12.21 -8.40
N THR A 89 2.60 -11.37 -9.38
CA THR A 89 2.51 -9.93 -9.16
C THR A 89 1.11 -9.55 -8.68
N MET A 90 1.00 -8.40 -8.03
CA MET A 90 -0.30 -7.92 -7.56
C MET A 90 -1.11 -7.37 -8.72
N GLN A 91 -2.33 -7.89 -8.91
CA GLN A 91 -3.21 -7.43 -9.98
C GLN A 91 -3.86 -6.09 -9.61
N HIS A 92 -4.43 -5.99 -8.42
CA HIS A 92 -4.94 -4.72 -7.88
C HIS A 92 -5.15 -4.84 -6.37
N LEU A 93 -5.25 -3.70 -5.72
CA LEU A 93 -5.59 -3.58 -4.30
C LEU A 93 -6.84 -2.71 -4.20
N ALA A 94 -7.86 -3.22 -3.53
CA ALA A 94 -9.10 -2.48 -3.30
C ALA A 94 -9.20 -2.11 -1.83
N LEU A 95 -9.31 -0.84 -1.54
CA LEU A 95 -9.47 -0.34 -0.19
C LEU A 95 -10.96 -0.21 0.14
N LYS A 96 -11.30 -0.50 1.38
CA LYS A 96 -12.67 -0.47 1.84
C LYS A 96 -12.96 0.84 2.58
N VAL A 97 -14.12 1.42 2.28
CA VAL A 97 -14.74 2.45 3.12
C VAL A 97 -16.07 1.88 3.63
N LYS A 98 -16.67 2.57 4.60
CA LYS A 98 -17.82 2.05 5.32
C LYS A 98 -19.03 1.75 4.42
N ASP A 99 -19.39 2.69 3.54
CA ASP A 99 -20.59 2.60 2.70
C ASP A 99 -20.48 3.54 1.50
N HIS A 100 -21.56 3.63 0.72
CA HIS A 100 -21.60 4.46 -0.48
C HIS A 100 -21.40 5.94 -0.15
N ASP A 101 -22.00 6.44 0.91
CA ASP A 101 -21.87 7.86 1.30
C ASP A 101 -20.41 8.19 1.66
N GLU A 102 -19.74 7.31 2.37
CA GLU A 102 -18.31 7.46 2.68
C GLU A 102 -17.44 7.37 1.44
N MET A 103 -17.82 6.55 0.46
CA MET A 103 -17.11 6.48 -0.82
C MET A 103 -17.21 7.82 -1.57
N MET A 104 -18.40 8.41 -1.60
CA MET A 104 -18.60 9.71 -2.22
C MET A 104 -17.84 10.82 -1.50
N ALA A 105 -17.82 10.78 -0.17
CA ALA A 105 -17.05 11.73 0.64
C ALA A 105 -15.55 11.59 0.36
N MET A 106 -15.04 10.38 0.22
CA MET A 106 -13.64 10.14 -0.12
C MET A 106 -13.32 10.66 -1.52
N ARG A 107 -14.19 10.45 -2.48
CA ARG A 107 -14.04 11.02 -3.83
C ARG A 107 -13.87 12.54 -3.76
N ASP A 108 -14.73 13.20 -3.00
CA ASP A 108 -14.71 14.66 -2.88
C ASP A 108 -13.44 15.14 -2.17
N ARG A 109 -13.01 14.42 -1.15
CA ARG A 109 -11.76 14.70 -0.44
C ARG A 109 -10.55 14.61 -1.40
N LEU A 110 -10.48 13.55 -2.19
CA LEU A 110 -9.38 13.34 -3.14
C LEU A 110 -9.35 14.43 -4.22
N ARG A 111 -10.51 14.88 -4.66
CA ARG A 111 -10.61 15.95 -5.67
C ARG A 111 -10.23 17.31 -5.12
N SER A 112 -10.32 17.51 -3.82
CA SER A 112 -10.03 18.80 -3.18
C SER A 112 -8.57 18.97 -2.78
N LYS A 113 -7.76 17.91 -2.87
CA LYS A 113 -6.36 17.94 -2.38
C LYS A 113 -5.32 17.82 -3.49
#